data_80afc7c678c14a83a1a49ab3950b593f
#
_entry.id   80afc7c678c14a83a1a49ab3950b593f
#
_cell.length_a   1.000
_cell.length_b   1.000
_cell.length_c   1.000
_cell.angle_alpha   90.00
_cell.angle_beta   90.00
_cell.angle_gamma   90.00
#
_symmetry.space_group_name_H-M   'P 1'
#
loop_
_entity.id
_entity.type
_entity.pdbx_description
1 polymer ?
#
loop_
_entity_poly.entity_id
_entity_poly.type
_entity_poly.pdbx_seq_one_letter_code
_entity_poly.pdbx_strand_id
1 'polypeptide(L)'
;IVFISASPEYAVEAYEVNAFYYLTKPLDAVKFKSVLEKCIKRIASLDNVYVNLKAVDGFSKIYLKEIVYCFTSGHKITVVLSDGSQLISYMKMAEFLDACGHDKRFLQTHKSFAVNLDYVKSVSRKESKIVLYQTDTEIPISRDFKASVMEKYLSYVF
;
A
#
# COMPACT_ATOMS: atom_id res chain seq x y z
N ILE A 1 -9.06 -6.09 10.74
CA ILE A 1 -10.03 -5.76 11.82
C ILE A 1 -10.18 -6.99 12.71
N VAL A 2 -10.24 -6.79 14.04
CA VAL A 2 -10.63 -7.81 15.02
C VAL A 2 -11.89 -7.28 15.70
N PHE A 3 -12.95 -8.04 15.69
CA PHE A 3 -14.19 -7.70 16.39
C PHE A 3 -14.17 -8.28 17.81
N ILE A 4 -14.72 -7.51 18.75
CA ILE A 4 -14.93 -7.93 20.14
C ILE A 4 -16.37 -7.61 20.50
N SER A 5 -17.20 -8.62 20.73
CA SER A 5 -18.63 -8.46 20.99
C SER A 5 -19.13 -9.36 22.11
N ALA A 6 -20.22 -8.99 22.76
CA ALA A 6 -20.93 -9.87 23.71
C ALA A 6 -21.79 -10.91 22.97
N SER A 7 -22.21 -10.64 21.73
CA SER A 7 -23.04 -11.53 20.94
C SER A 7 -22.20 -12.40 19.99
N PRO A 8 -22.32 -13.73 20.03
CA PRO A 8 -21.64 -14.62 19.11
C PRO A 8 -22.28 -14.66 17.72
N GLU A 9 -23.50 -14.16 17.57
CA GLU A 9 -24.34 -14.26 16.37
C GLU A 9 -23.71 -13.56 15.15
N TYR A 10 -23.00 -12.44 15.38
CA TYR A 10 -22.36 -11.66 14.32
C TYR A 10 -21.02 -12.24 13.82
N ALA A 11 -20.64 -13.43 14.29
CA ALA A 11 -19.38 -14.03 13.85
C ALA A 11 -19.40 -14.40 12.35
N VAL A 12 -20.55 -14.76 11.80
CA VAL A 12 -20.73 -15.07 10.37
C VAL A 12 -20.60 -13.79 9.53
N GLU A 13 -21.25 -12.71 9.94
CA GLU A 13 -21.17 -11.41 9.27
C GLU A 13 -19.75 -10.84 9.32
N ALA A 14 -19.03 -11.04 10.42
CA ALA A 14 -17.62 -10.66 10.53
C ALA A 14 -16.74 -11.38 9.50
N TYR A 15 -17.08 -12.62 9.15
CA TYR A 15 -16.39 -13.37 8.09
C TYR A 15 -16.64 -12.75 6.69
N GLU A 16 -17.85 -12.29 6.41
CA GLU A 16 -18.20 -11.66 5.13
C GLU A 16 -17.41 -10.38 4.87
N VAL A 17 -17.08 -9.63 5.94
CA VAL A 17 -16.23 -8.42 5.83
C VAL A 17 -14.73 -8.71 5.99
N ASN A 18 -14.31 -9.98 5.83
CA ASN A 18 -12.93 -10.41 5.96
C ASN A 18 -12.25 -10.00 7.27
N ALA A 19 -13.00 -10.09 8.40
CA ALA A 19 -12.41 -9.88 9.72
C ALA A 19 -11.29 -10.89 9.98
N PHE A 20 -10.19 -10.41 10.55
CA PHE A 20 -9.06 -11.28 10.89
C PHE A 20 -9.41 -12.23 12.02
N TYR A 21 -10.22 -11.75 12.98
CA TYR A 21 -10.69 -12.57 14.11
C TYR A 21 -11.97 -11.99 14.72
N TYR A 22 -12.72 -12.86 15.41
CA TYR A 22 -13.88 -12.49 16.22
C TYR A 22 -13.72 -13.03 17.64
N LEU A 23 -13.83 -12.16 18.63
CA LEU A 23 -13.73 -12.50 20.05
C LEU A 23 -15.03 -12.19 20.77
N THR A 24 -15.50 -13.12 21.58
CA THR A 24 -16.70 -12.94 22.41
C THR A 24 -16.31 -12.50 23.82
N LYS A 25 -17.13 -11.63 24.41
CA LYS A 25 -17.04 -11.29 25.84
C LYS A 25 -17.76 -12.38 26.67
N PRO A 26 -17.24 -12.74 27.88
CA PRO A 26 -16.06 -12.19 28.53
C PRO A 26 -14.78 -12.64 27.81
N LEU A 27 -13.77 -11.73 27.75
CA LEU A 27 -12.51 -12.01 27.07
C LEU A 27 -11.66 -12.99 27.90
N ASP A 28 -11.33 -14.11 27.29
CA ASP A 28 -10.28 -15.00 27.79
C ASP A 28 -8.90 -14.36 27.49
N ALA A 29 -8.10 -14.15 28.53
CA ALA A 29 -6.81 -13.47 28.43
C ALA A 29 -5.81 -14.23 27.56
N VAL A 30 -5.82 -15.57 27.61
CA VAL A 30 -4.92 -16.43 26.82
C VAL A 30 -5.28 -16.35 25.34
N LYS A 31 -6.58 -16.47 25.04
CA LYS A 31 -7.10 -16.36 23.69
C LYS A 31 -6.84 -14.96 23.09
N PHE A 32 -7.08 -13.90 23.88
CA PHE A 32 -6.83 -12.52 23.46
C PHE A 32 -5.35 -12.30 23.12
N LYS A 33 -4.43 -12.75 23.99
CA LYS A 33 -2.99 -12.66 23.74
C LYS A 33 -2.59 -13.42 22.46
N SER A 34 -3.09 -14.63 22.26
CA SER A 34 -2.82 -15.42 21.06
C SER A 34 -3.29 -14.71 19.78
N VAL A 35 -4.46 -14.06 19.81
CA VAL A 35 -4.98 -13.29 18.66
C VAL A 35 -4.11 -12.08 18.40
N LEU A 36 -3.68 -11.33 19.42
CA LEU A 36 -2.76 -10.20 19.26
C LEU A 36 -1.42 -10.64 18.64
N GLU A 37 -0.84 -11.75 19.10
CA GLU A 37 0.41 -12.27 18.53
C GLU A 37 0.25 -12.64 17.05
N LYS A 38 -0.90 -13.21 16.65
CA LYS A 38 -1.22 -13.49 15.25
C LYS A 38 -1.35 -12.19 14.43
N CYS A 39 -1.99 -11.16 14.99
CA CYS A 39 -2.10 -9.85 14.36
C CYS A 39 -0.72 -9.22 14.12
N ILE A 40 0.14 -9.22 15.15
CA ILE A 40 1.50 -8.68 15.07
C ILE A 40 2.32 -9.42 14.00
N LYS A 41 2.28 -10.76 14.01
CA LYS A 41 2.97 -11.57 12.99
C LYS A 41 2.44 -11.27 11.57
N ARG A 42 1.14 -11.08 11.41
CA ARG A 42 0.54 -10.74 10.12
C ARG A 42 1.00 -9.36 9.62
N ILE A 43 1.00 -8.36 10.50
CA ILE A 43 1.48 -7.01 10.18
C ILE A 43 2.97 -7.08 9.81
N ALA A 44 3.80 -7.72 10.63
CA ALA A 44 5.22 -7.87 10.37
C ALA A 44 5.52 -8.61 9.05
N SER A 45 4.69 -9.58 8.65
CA SER A 45 4.85 -10.26 7.37
C SER A 45 4.56 -9.35 6.16
N LEU A 46 3.58 -8.44 6.28
CA LEU A 46 3.27 -7.45 5.25
C LEU A 46 4.39 -6.41 5.12
N ASP A 47 5.03 -6.05 6.23
CA ASP A 47 6.13 -5.11 6.27
C ASP A 47 7.43 -5.64 5.65
N ASN A 48 7.57 -6.94 5.52
CA ASN A 48 8.78 -7.59 4.99
C ASN A 48 8.70 -7.93 3.50
N VAL A 49 7.66 -7.49 2.79
CA VAL A 49 7.59 -7.63 1.33
C VAL A 49 8.57 -6.68 0.68
N TYR A 50 9.38 -7.17 -0.24
CA TYR A 50 10.42 -6.41 -0.92
C TYR A 50 10.44 -6.68 -2.42
N VAL A 51 11.02 -5.77 -3.17
CA VAL A 51 11.34 -5.92 -4.58
C VAL A 51 12.86 -5.84 -4.77
N ASN A 52 13.39 -6.67 -5.69
CA ASN A 52 14.76 -6.56 -6.14
C ASN A 52 14.78 -5.79 -7.45
N LEU A 53 15.40 -4.61 -7.44
CA LEU A 53 15.53 -3.78 -8.64
C LEU A 53 16.97 -3.79 -9.14
N LYS A 54 17.13 -3.93 -10.45
CA LYS A 54 18.40 -3.76 -11.12
C LYS A 54 18.67 -2.26 -11.24
N ALA A 55 19.51 -1.74 -10.36
CA ALA A 55 20.01 -0.36 -10.42
C ALA A 55 21.17 -0.25 -11.41
N VAL A 56 21.61 0.99 -11.68
CA VAL A 56 22.75 1.26 -12.57
C VAL A 56 24.02 0.55 -12.07
N ASP A 57 24.22 0.50 -10.75
CA ASP A 57 25.43 -0.01 -10.09
C ASP A 57 25.25 -1.43 -9.49
N GLY A 58 24.17 -2.17 -9.89
CA GLY A 58 23.95 -3.52 -9.37
C GLY A 58 22.49 -3.84 -9.06
N PHE A 59 22.26 -4.63 -8.01
CA PHE A 59 20.92 -5.00 -7.55
C PHE A 59 20.67 -4.40 -6.17
N SER A 60 19.50 -3.77 -6.00
CA SER A 60 19.05 -3.23 -4.72
C SER A 60 17.80 -3.96 -4.25
N LYS A 61 17.84 -4.44 -3.01
CA LYS A 61 16.67 -4.96 -2.30
C LYS A 61 15.99 -3.81 -1.58
N ILE A 62 14.72 -3.55 -1.91
CA ILE A 62 13.95 -2.44 -1.36
C ILE A 62 12.66 -3.00 -0.77
N TYR A 63 12.37 -2.68 0.49
CA TYR A 63 11.09 -3.03 1.08
C TYR A 63 9.98 -2.14 0.51
N LEU A 64 8.84 -2.74 0.15
CA LEU A 64 7.75 -2.00 -0.48
C LEU A 64 7.22 -0.86 0.39
N LYS A 65 7.29 -1.01 1.72
CA LYS A 65 6.93 0.04 2.67
C LYS A 65 7.84 1.28 2.63
N GLU A 66 9.05 1.16 2.10
CA GLU A 66 10.00 2.27 1.98
C GLU A 66 9.78 3.09 0.70
N ILE A 67 9.04 2.55 -0.26
CA ILE A 67 8.77 3.21 -1.53
C ILE A 67 7.62 4.20 -1.34
N VAL A 68 7.87 5.47 -1.60
CA VAL A 68 6.87 6.55 -1.50
C VAL A 68 6.12 6.71 -2.82
N TYR A 69 6.84 6.88 -3.91
CA TYR A 69 6.30 6.91 -5.26
C TYR A 69 7.37 6.57 -6.28
N CYS A 70 6.97 6.36 -7.50
CA CYS A 70 7.90 6.21 -8.61
C CYS A 70 7.40 6.94 -9.85
N PHE A 71 8.34 7.31 -10.70
CA PHE A 71 8.03 7.93 -11.98
C PHE A 71 8.98 7.48 -13.09
N THR A 72 8.47 7.51 -14.32
CA THR A 72 9.27 7.16 -15.51
C THR A 72 9.65 8.41 -16.29
N SER A 73 10.91 8.42 -16.76
CA SER A 73 11.44 9.41 -17.70
C SER A 73 12.24 8.68 -18.77
N GLY A 74 11.75 8.70 -20.01
CA GLY A 74 12.29 7.88 -21.09
C GLY A 74 12.21 6.39 -20.77
N HIS A 75 13.33 5.69 -20.78
CA HIS A 75 13.42 4.26 -20.49
C HIS A 75 13.81 3.95 -19.03
N LYS A 76 13.81 4.94 -18.16
CA LYS A 76 14.21 4.82 -16.76
C LYS A 76 13.00 5.01 -15.86
N ILE A 77 12.97 4.24 -14.79
CA ILE A 77 12.10 4.49 -13.64
C ILE A 77 12.95 5.00 -12.49
N THR A 78 12.49 6.05 -11.84
CA THR A 78 13.05 6.56 -10.58
C THR A 78 12.10 6.19 -9.46
N VAL A 79 12.60 5.48 -8.47
CA VAL A 79 11.88 5.09 -7.26
C VAL A 79 12.35 5.99 -6.13
N VAL A 80 11.43 6.71 -5.51
CA VAL A 80 11.68 7.63 -4.40
C VAL A 80 11.34 6.93 -3.10
N LEU A 81 12.29 6.91 -2.16
CA LEU A 81 12.18 6.24 -0.88
C LEU A 81 11.83 7.20 0.25
N SER A 82 11.37 6.66 1.36
CA SER A 82 10.93 7.41 2.54
C SER A 82 12.03 8.20 3.24
N ASP A 83 13.28 7.84 3.03
CA ASP A 83 14.45 8.58 3.51
C ASP A 83 14.86 9.73 2.55
N GLY A 84 14.12 9.92 1.44
CA GLY A 84 14.39 10.90 0.41
C GLY A 84 15.41 10.43 -0.66
N SER A 85 16.00 9.25 -0.50
CA SER A 85 16.88 8.68 -1.50
C SER A 85 16.13 8.27 -2.77
N GLN A 86 16.84 8.21 -3.88
CA GLN A 86 16.28 7.83 -5.17
C GLN A 86 17.10 6.70 -5.80
N LEU A 87 16.39 5.73 -6.35
CA LEU A 87 16.99 4.63 -7.07
C LEU A 87 16.51 4.65 -8.51
N ILE A 88 17.45 4.55 -9.45
CA ILE A 88 17.16 4.55 -10.88
C ILE A 88 17.35 3.14 -11.44
N SER A 89 16.35 2.66 -12.16
CA SER A 89 16.37 1.36 -12.84
C SER A 89 15.92 1.51 -14.30
N TYR A 90 16.40 0.61 -15.18
CA TYR A 90 16.00 0.56 -16.58
C TYR A 90 14.85 -0.44 -16.72
N MET A 91 13.63 0.02 -16.48
CA MET A 91 12.40 -0.78 -16.63
C MET A 91 11.20 0.12 -16.90
N LYS A 92 10.13 -0.48 -17.40
CA LYS A 92 8.85 0.20 -17.59
C LYS A 92 8.04 0.21 -16.29
N MET A 93 7.05 1.11 -16.21
CA MET A 93 6.13 1.18 -15.07
C MET A 93 5.39 -0.14 -14.84
N ALA A 94 4.92 -0.81 -15.90
CA ALA A 94 4.25 -2.10 -15.78
C ALA A 94 5.17 -3.17 -15.17
N GLU A 95 6.41 -3.27 -15.65
CA GLU A 95 7.41 -4.22 -15.13
C GLU A 95 7.71 -3.98 -13.64
N PHE A 96 7.74 -2.70 -13.22
CA PHE A 96 7.92 -2.34 -11.82
C PHE A 96 6.73 -2.80 -10.95
N LEU A 97 5.50 -2.53 -11.40
CA LEU A 97 4.30 -2.93 -10.68
C LEU A 97 4.16 -4.46 -10.60
N ASP A 98 4.53 -5.17 -11.67
CA ASP A 98 4.60 -6.64 -11.70
C ASP A 98 5.64 -7.15 -10.70
N ALA A 99 6.83 -6.55 -10.68
CA ALA A 99 7.89 -6.89 -9.72
C ALA A 99 7.48 -6.64 -8.26
N CYS A 100 6.61 -5.65 -8.01
CA CYS A 100 5.99 -5.42 -6.70
C CYS A 100 4.84 -6.41 -6.40
N GLY A 101 4.56 -7.37 -7.27
CA GLY A 101 3.51 -8.39 -7.09
C GLY A 101 2.10 -7.82 -7.10
N HIS A 102 1.86 -6.70 -7.78
CA HIS A 102 0.59 -5.97 -7.77
C HIS A 102 0.09 -5.64 -6.35
N ASP A 103 1.02 -5.35 -5.44
CA ASP A 103 0.69 -5.02 -4.06
C ASP A 103 -0.34 -3.88 -4.01
N LYS A 104 -1.37 -4.04 -3.20
CA LYS A 104 -2.52 -3.10 -3.09
C LYS A 104 -2.12 -1.69 -2.68
N ARG A 105 -0.96 -1.52 -2.07
CA ARG A 105 -0.39 -0.21 -1.71
C ARG A 105 -0.06 0.64 -2.94
N PHE A 106 0.30 0.02 -4.07
CA PHE A 106 0.69 0.77 -5.26
C PHE A 106 -0.48 1.09 -6.18
N LEU A 107 -0.62 2.37 -6.45
CA LEU A 107 -1.65 2.92 -7.32
C LEU A 107 -1.02 3.70 -8.46
N GLN A 108 -1.23 3.25 -9.69
CA GLN A 108 -0.84 4.01 -10.86
C GLN A 108 -1.84 5.17 -11.08
N THR A 109 -1.32 6.39 -11.16
CA THR A 109 -2.10 7.63 -11.30
C THR A 109 -1.96 8.28 -12.66
N HIS A 110 -0.90 7.92 -13.37
CA HIS A 110 -0.55 8.42 -14.70
C HIS A 110 0.28 7.35 -15.41
N LYS A 111 0.37 7.40 -16.75
CA LYS A 111 1.27 6.50 -17.51
C LYS A 111 2.71 6.48 -16.99
N SER A 112 3.13 7.59 -16.37
CA SER A 112 4.50 7.79 -15.86
C SER A 112 4.58 7.91 -14.34
N PHE A 113 3.50 7.73 -13.59
CA PHE A 113 3.52 7.86 -12.12
C PHE A 113 2.75 6.73 -11.44
N ALA A 114 3.32 6.21 -10.36
CA ALA A 114 2.62 5.38 -9.39
C ALA A 114 3.01 5.79 -7.97
N VAL A 115 2.07 5.73 -7.05
CA VAL A 115 2.23 6.14 -5.65
C VAL A 115 1.95 4.98 -4.71
N ASN A 116 2.58 4.99 -3.56
CA ASN A 116 2.22 4.13 -2.44
C ASN A 116 1.14 4.82 -1.61
N LEU A 117 0.01 4.17 -1.45
CA LEU A 117 -1.17 4.69 -0.76
C LEU A 117 -0.92 4.98 0.73
N ASP A 118 0.04 4.30 1.36
CA ASP A 118 0.44 4.56 2.76
C ASP A 118 1.00 5.97 2.95
N TYR A 119 1.48 6.60 1.88
CA TYR A 119 2.05 7.96 1.90
C TYR A 119 1.10 9.03 1.36
N VAL A 120 -0.14 8.68 1.02
CA VAL A 120 -1.10 9.63 0.48
C VAL A 120 -1.74 10.46 1.59
N LYS A 121 -1.49 11.77 1.56
CA LYS A 121 -2.09 12.76 2.47
C LYS A 121 -3.51 13.15 2.04
N SER A 122 -3.70 13.40 0.74
CA SER A 122 -5.00 13.76 0.18
C SER A 122 -5.08 13.50 -1.31
N VAL A 123 -6.30 13.29 -1.80
CA VAL A 123 -6.63 13.14 -3.22
C VAL A 123 -7.61 14.21 -3.62
N SER A 124 -7.23 15.09 -4.54
CA SER A 124 -8.09 16.14 -5.10
C SER A 124 -8.67 15.70 -6.44
N ARG A 125 -9.96 15.40 -6.45
CA ARG A 125 -10.69 15.08 -7.69
C ARG A 125 -10.80 16.29 -8.61
N LYS A 126 -10.96 17.51 -8.04
CA LYS A 126 -11.09 18.77 -8.77
C LYS A 126 -9.78 19.13 -9.46
N GLU A 127 -8.68 19.07 -8.74
CA GLU A 127 -7.34 19.45 -9.24
C GLU A 127 -6.63 18.30 -9.95
N SER A 128 -7.21 17.09 -9.92
CA SER A 128 -6.64 15.88 -10.53
C SER A 128 -5.21 15.61 -10.07
N LYS A 129 -5.01 15.67 -8.74
CA LYS A 129 -3.71 15.42 -8.11
C LYS A 129 -3.84 14.67 -6.79
N ILE A 130 -2.74 14.03 -6.41
CA ILE A 130 -2.51 13.42 -5.10
C ILE A 130 -1.43 14.24 -4.40
N VAL A 131 -1.61 14.55 -3.12
CA VAL A 131 -0.59 15.15 -2.26
C VAL A 131 -0.05 14.09 -1.33
N LEU A 132 1.27 14.00 -1.21
CA LEU A 132 1.94 13.02 -0.35
C LEU A 132 2.31 13.63 1.00
N TYR A 133 2.35 12.79 2.05
CA TYR A 133 2.93 13.16 3.34
C TYR A 133 4.42 13.45 3.19
N GLN A 134 5.01 14.14 4.17
CA GLN A 134 6.43 14.44 4.34
C GLN A 134 7.03 15.43 3.32
N THR A 135 6.65 15.38 2.06
CA THR A 135 7.26 16.20 0.99
C THR A 135 6.30 17.22 0.40
N ASP A 136 4.99 17.12 0.71
CA ASP A 136 3.91 17.84 0.03
C ASP A 136 4.01 17.75 -1.51
N THR A 137 4.68 16.68 -2.00
CA THR A 137 4.83 16.42 -3.44
C THR A 137 3.46 16.18 -4.05
N GLU A 138 3.19 16.86 -5.15
CA GLU A 138 1.98 16.73 -5.92
C GLU A 138 2.18 15.75 -7.08
N ILE A 139 1.41 14.69 -7.11
CA ILE A 139 1.44 13.66 -8.16
C ILE A 139 0.21 13.83 -9.06
N PRO A 140 0.37 13.97 -10.38
CA PRO A 140 -0.76 14.16 -11.29
C PRO A 140 -1.60 12.90 -11.44
N ILE A 141 -2.91 13.08 -11.63
CA ILE A 141 -3.84 12.03 -12.02
C ILE A 141 -4.28 12.31 -13.46
N SER A 142 -3.95 11.43 -14.39
CA SER A 142 -4.42 11.59 -15.78
C SER A 142 -5.89 11.17 -15.92
N ARG A 143 -6.53 11.64 -17.00
CA ARG A 143 -7.96 11.38 -17.25
C ARG A 143 -8.29 9.90 -17.24
N ASP A 144 -7.45 9.08 -17.86
CA ASP A 144 -7.66 7.64 -18.01
C ASP A 144 -7.59 6.88 -16.68
N PHE A 145 -6.86 7.44 -15.69
CA PHE A 145 -6.69 6.82 -14.37
C PHE A 145 -7.65 7.38 -13.30
N LYS A 146 -8.38 8.46 -13.60
CA LYS A 146 -9.16 9.19 -12.59
C LYS A 146 -10.24 8.33 -11.90
N ALA A 147 -10.95 7.51 -12.65
CA ALA A 147 -11.99 6.62 -12.10
C ALA A 147 -11.37 5.54 -11.21
N SER A 148 -10.36 4.82 -11.73
CA SER A 148 -9.69 3.74 -10.99
C SER A 148 -8.94 4.23 -9.76
N VAL A 149 -8.38 5.46 -9.81
CA VAL A 149 -7.71 6.07 -8.65
C VAL A 149 -8.69 6.30 -7.52
N MET A 150 -9.87 6.86 -7.80
CA MET A 150 -10.86 7.13 -6.77
C MET A 150 -11.42 5.84 -6.16
N GLU A 151 -11.72 4.86 -6.99
CA GLU A 151 -12.23 3.55 -6.54
C GLU A 151 -11.21 2.83 -5.64
N LYS A 152 -9.98 2.68 -6.10
CA LYS A 152 -8.92 1.99 -5.36
C LYS A 152 -8.53 2.72 -4.08
N TYR A 153 -8.46 4.06 -4.11
CA TYR A 153 -8.17 4.84 -2.91
C TYR A 153 -9.25 4.66 -1.84
N LEU A 154 -10.52 4.75 -2.22
CA LEU A 154 -11.63 4.54 -1.28
C LEU A 154 -11.64 3.12 -0.72
N SER A 155 -11.43 2.10 -1.54
CA SER A 155 -11.36 0.70 -1.09
C SER A 155 -10.12 0.39 -0.22
N TYR A 156 -9.09 1.25 -0.28
CA TYR A 156 -7.90 1.10 0.55
C TYR A 156 -8.07 1.74 1.94
N VAL A 157 -8.79 2.87 2.00
CA VAL A 157 -8.96 3.65 3.23
C VAL A 157 -10.15 3.17 4.07
N PHE A 158 -11.22 2.68 3.42
CA PHE A 158 -12.48 2.24 4.05
C PHE A 158 -12.73 0.75 3.82
#